data_438fa4c61de76a4f67878da95049dca3
#
_entry.id   438fa4c61de76a4f67878da95049dca3
#
_cell.length_a   1.000
_cell.length_b   1.000
_cell.length_c   1.000
_cell.angle_alpha   90.00
_cell.angle_beta   90.00
_cell.angle_gamma   90.00
#
_symmetry.space_group_name_H-M   'P 1'
#
loop_
_entity.id
_entity.type
_entity.pdbx_description
1 polymer ?
#
loop_
_entity_poly.entity_id
_entity_poly.type
_entity_poly.pdbx_seq_one_letter_code
_entity_poly.pdbx_strand_id
1 'polypeptide(L)'
;MSCKDLTADKLLLERFRQGDERAFTDIVHRYREQIFRRVFGMLKNHEDAEEVTQDTFLRARRGLENFRGDAAFSTWLYQIATNLAHNRYWFWWRRGRHAAVSLDAATSAHSDLTLAELLPDEEPDPGKKAVTQELVERVEAAMERLSPSHREILTLRNVRDLSYEEIAALLDLSLGTVKSRIARAREALKQVLGEQAA
;
A
#
# COMPACT_ATOMS: atom_id res chain seq x y z
N MET A 1 16.02 -13.32 -2.39
CA MET A 1 16.85 -12.30 -1.71
C MET A 1 18.14 -12.94 -1.27
N SER A 2 19.28 -12.38 -1.67
CA SER A 2 20.61 -12.92 -1.32
C SER A 2 21.01 -12.43 0.08
N CYS A 3 21.80 -13.22 0.80
CA CYS A 3 22.40 -12.83 2.09
C CYS A 3 23.21 -11.50 1.98
N LYS A 4 23.76 -11.22 0.80
CA LYS A 4 24.45 -9.94 0.47
C LYS A 4 23.51 -8.72 0.52
N ASP A 5 22.22 -8.88 0.19
CA ASP A 5 21.25 -7.80 0.21
C ASP A 5 20.92 -7.35 1.64
N LEU A 6 20.77 -8.30 2.56
CA LEU A 6 20.50 -8.00 3.98
C LEU A 6 21.65 -7.25 4.67
N THR A 7 22.88 -7.55 4.29
CA THR A 7 24.08 -6.90 4.86
C THR A 7 24.19 -5.45 4.35
N ALA A 8 23.93 -5.25 3.04
CA ALA A 8 23.97 -3.91 2.45
C ALA A 8 22.86 -2.99 3.01
N ASP A 9 21.65 -3.53 3.21
CA ASP A 9 20.55 -2.75 3.81
C ASP A 9 20.89 -2.32 5.24
N LYS A 10 21.44 -3.22 6.06
CA LYS A 10 21.88 -2.89 7.43
C LYS A 10 22.89 -1.75 7.45
N LEU A 11 23.89 -1.80 6.57
CA LEU A 11 24.90 -0.76 6.46
C LEU A 11 24.30 0.60 6.08
N LEU A 12 23.37 0.63 5.11
CA LEU A 12 22.70 1.87 4.71
C LEU A 12 21.83 2.44 5.83
N LEU A 13 21.13 1.57 6.56
CA LEU A 13 20.31 1.98 7.69
C LEU A 13 21.14 2.54 8.84
N GLU A 14 22.30 1.96 9.13
CA GLU A 14 23.24 2.45 10.14
C GLU A 14 23.80 3.81 9.75
N ARG A 15 24.26 3.97 8.49
CA ARG A 15 24.73 5.27 7.99
C ARG A 15 23.65 6.36 8.10
N PHE A 16 22.42 6.04 7.72
CA PHE A 16 21.30 6.97 7.83
C PHE A 16 21.04 7.38 9.29
N ARG A 17 21.06 6.43 10.23
CA ARG A 17 20.90 6.72 11.67
C ARG A 17 22.03 7.59 12.24
N GLN A 18 23.21 7.57 11.62
CA GLN A 18 24.35 8.42 11.96
C GLN A 18 24.27 9.82 11.30
N GLY A 19 23.16 10.12 10.59
CA GLY A 19 22.92 11.42 9.95
C GLY A 19 23.38 11.51 8.49
N ASP A 20 23.82 10.41 7.87
CA ASP A 20 24.18 10.39 6.46
C ASP A 20 22.90 10.31 5.57
N GLU A 21 22.41 11.48 5.17
CA GLU A 21 21.24 11.61 4.28
C GLU A 21 21.45 10.92 2.90
N ARG A 22 22.68 10.77 2.43
CA ARG A 22 22.98 10.09 1.18
C ARG A 22 22.66 8.61 1.26
N ALA A 23 22.78 8.01 2.43
CA ALA A 23 22.39 6.61 2.62
C ALA A 23 20.91 6.37 2.33
N PHE A 24 20.03 7.34 2.61
CA PHE A 24 18.62 7.23 2.24
C PHE A 24 18.42 7.34 0.72
N THR A 25 19.16 8.21 0.05
CA THR A 25 19.15 8.30 -1.41
C THR A 25 19.57 6.97 -2.05
N ASP A 26 20.60 6.32 -1.49
CA ASP A 26 21.05 5.00 -1.96
C ASP A 26 19.95 3.94 -1.77
N ILE A 27 19.20 3.98 -0.66
CA ILE A 27 18.03 3.12 -0.42
C ILE A 27 16.95 3.37 -1.48
N VAL A 28 16.63 4.64 -1.77
CA VAL A 28 15.64 4.99 -2.80
C VAL A 28 16.06 4.44 -4.15
N HIS A 29 17.30 4.68 -4.59
CA HIS A 29 17.81 4.16 -5.87
C HIS A 29 17.73 2.64 -5.96
N ARG A 30 18.02 1.94 -4.86
CA ARG A 30 18.00 0.47 -4.82
C ARG A 30 16.60 -0.12 -4.95
N TYR A 31 15.59 0.52 -4.36
CA TYR A 31 14.25 -0.07 -4.22
C TYR A 31 13.18 0.57 -5.10
N ARG A 32 13.41 1.77 -5.66
CA ARG A 32 12.39 2.52 -6.39
C ARG A 32 11.71 1.70 -7.48
N GLU A 33 12.50 1.07 -8.34
CA GLU A 33 11.97 0.31 -9.47
C GLU A 33 11.17 -0.92 -9.03
N GLN A 34 11.63 -1.60 -7.99
CA GLN A 34 10.95 -2.78 -7.46
C GLN A 34 9.61 -2.40 -6.78
N ILE A 35 9.60 -1.30 -6.03
CA ILE A 35 8.39 -0.76 -5.41
C ILE A 35 7.43 -0.30 -6.49
N PHE A 36 7.90 0.47 -7.48
CA PHE A 36 7.08 0.93 -8.59
C PHE A 36 6.41 -0.22 -9.33
N ARG A 37 7.18 -1.23 -9.75
CA ARG A 37 6.63 -2.40 -10.45
C ARG A 37 5.55 -3.12 -9.64
N ARG A 38 5.76 -3.27 -8.33
CA ARG A 38 4.77 -3.88 -7.44
C ARG A 38 3.50 -3.06 -7.35
N VAL A 39 3.63 -1.75 -7.12
CA VAL A 39 2.50 -0.82 -7.01
C VAL A 39 1.75 -0.70 -8.33
N PHE A 40 2.47 -0.60 -9.44
CA PHE A 40 1.88 -0.57 -10.78
C PHE A 40 1.10 -1.86 -11.09
N GLY A 41 1.63 -3.02 -10.69
CA GLY A 41 0.92 -4.29 -10.80
C GLY A 41 -0.44 -4.30 -10.10
N MET A 42 -0.59 -3.52 -9.02
CA MET A 42 -1.82 -3.41 -8.23
C MET A 42 -2.78 -2.34 -8.79
N LEU A 43 -2.25 -1.16 -9.15
CA LEU A 43 -3.06 0.01 -9.51
C LEU A 43 -3.38 0.08 -11.01
N LYS A 44 -2.52 -0.50 -11.87
CA LYS A 44 -2.63 -0.43 -13.33
C LYS A 44 -2.75 1.01 -13.86
N ASN A 45 -2.19 1.97 -13.15
CA ASN A 45 -2.11 3.37 -13.53
C ASN A 45 -0.72 3.90 -13.19
N HIS A 46 -0.05 4.51 -14.16
CA HIS A 46 1.34 4.93 -14.04
C HIS A 46 1.50 6.10 -13.06
N GLU A 47 0.66 7.12 -13.17
CA GLU A 47 0.71 8.31 -12.34
C GLU A 47 0.46 7.97 -10.85
N ASP A 48 -0.60 7.19 -10.59
CA ASP A 48 -0.88 6.70 -9.24
C ASP A 48 0.25 5.81 -8.69
N ALA A 49 0.86 4.99 -9.54
CA ALA A 49 1.96 4.14 -9.13
C ALA A 49 3.21 4.95 -8.78
N GLU A 50 3.51 6.01 -9.53
CA GLU A 50 4.60 6.93 -9.20
C GLU A 50 4.34 7.67 -7.89
N GLU A 51 3.14 8.24 -7.73
CA GLU A 51 2.76 8.95 -6.51
C GLU A 51 2.85 8.03 -5.28
N VAL A 52 2.28 6.84 -5.35
CA VAL A 52 2.34 5.86 -4.25
C VAL A 52 3.78 5.40 -3.98
N THR A 53 4.61 5.30 -5.02
CA THR A 53 6.03 4.98 -4.86
C THR A 53 6.76 6.10 -4.11
N GLN A 54 6.53 7.36 -4.45
CA GLN A 54 7.10 8.50 -3.73
C GLN A 54 6.62 8.54 -2.28
N ASP A 55 5.32 8.40 -2.04
CA ASP A 55 4.73 8.37 -0.70
C ASP A 55 5.30 7.22 0.15
N THR A 56 5.59 6.08 -0.46
CA THR A 56 6.24 4.94 0.21
C THR A 56 7.58 5.37 0.82
N PHE A 57 8.42 6.05 0.06
CA PHE A 57 9.73 6.48 0.55
C PHE A 57 9.63 7.63 1.56
N LEU A 58 8.69 8.56 1.38
CA LEU A 58 8.44 9.62 2.37
C LEU A 58 8.01 9.04 3.71
N ARG A 59 7.12 8.05 3.71
CA ARG A 59 6.71 7.35 4.94
C ARG A 59 7.82 6.48 5.52
N ALA A 60 8.58 5.79 4.67
CA ALA A 60 9.72 5.01 5.10
C ALA A 60 10.74 5.90 5.80
N ARG A 61 11.08 7.08 5.27
CA ARG A 61 12.01 8.01 5.90
C ARG A 61 11.56 8.42 7.31
N ARG A 62 10.28 8.78 7.47
CA ARG A 62 9.71 9.16 8.78
C ARG A 62 9.66 7.97 9.75
N GLY A 63 9.44 6.76 9.24
CA GLY A 63 9.35 5.55 10.05
C GLY A 63 10.67 4.88 10.38
N LEU A 64 11.78 5.28 9.72
CA LEU A 64 13.10 4.64 9.88
C LEU A 64 13.66 4.77 11.30
N GLU A 65 13.40 5.88 11.98
CA GLU A 65 13.82 6.07 13.38
C GLU A 65 13.21 5.02 14.31
N ASN A 66 11.99 4.58 14.00
CA ASN A 66 11.26 3.59 14.79
C ASN A 66 11.38 2.16 14.24
N PHE A 67 12.14 1.96 13.16
CA PHE A 67 12.33 0.64 12.57
C PHE A 67 13.25 -0.22 13.44
N ARG A 68 12.68 -1.24 14.10
CA ARG A 68 13.38 -2.11 15.07
C ARG A 68 14.20 -3.22 14.43
N GLY A 69 13.97 -3.54 13.15
CA GLY A 69 14.67 -4.63 12.47
C GLY A 69 14.11 -6.03 12.74
N ASP A 70 12.90 -6.14 13.34
CA ASP A 70 12.22 -7.43 13.59
C ASP A 70 11.90 -8.19 12.29
N ALA A 71 11.81 -7.46 11.17
CA ALA A 71 11.66 -8.00 9.83
C ALA A 71 12.78 -7.46 8.92
N ALA A 72 12.98 -8.09 7.76
CA ALA A 72 13.86 -7.54 6.74
C ALA A 72 13.37 -6.16 6.30
N PHE A 73 14.29 -5.21 6.11
CA PHE A 73 13.95 -3.84 5.69
C PHE A 73 13.11 -3.82 4.41
N SER A 74 13.47 -4.63 3.42
CA SER A 74 12.70 -4.77 2.19
C SER A 74 11.25 -5.21 2.45
N THR A 75 11.04 -6.17 3.35
CA THR A 75 9.69 -6.64 3.72
C THR A 75 8.87 -5.50 4.33
N TRP A 76 9.46 -4.73 5.24
CA TRP A 76 8.82 -3.57 5.84
C TRP A 76 8.48 -2.50 4.79
N LEU A 77 9.40 -2.19 3.87
CA LEU A 77 9.20 -1.23 2.80
C LEU A 77 8.09 -1.67 1.83
N TYR A 78 8.08 -2.96 1.44
CA TYR A 78 7.02 -3.53 0.61
C TYR A 78 5.66 -3.51 1.30
N GLN A 79 5.62 -3.64 2.63
CA GLN A 79 4.36 -3.55 3.37
C GLN A 79 3.80 -2.14 3.36
N ILE A 80 4.64 -1.11 3.48
CA ILE A 80 4.23 0.30 3.32
C ILE A 80 3.64 0.52 1.93
N ALA A 81 4.37 0.12 0.89
CA ALA A 81 3.94 0.28 -0.50
C ALA A 81 2.60 -0.42 -0.79
N THR A 82 2.47 -1.68 -0.34
CA THR A 82 1.25 -2.47 -0.53
C THR A 82 0.05 -1.83 0.16
N ASN A 83 0.23 -1.35 1.41
CA ASN A 83 -0.84 -0.68 2.14
C ASN A 83 -1.29 0.61 1.44
N LEU A 84 -0.34 1.42 0.94
CA LEU A 84 -0.64 2.64 0.19
C LEU A 84 -1.37 2.34 -1.12
N ALA A 85 -0.89 1.34 -1.87
CA ALA A 85 -1.52 0.92 -3.11
C ALA A 85 -2.96 0.41 -2.88
N HIS A 86 -3.19 -0.41 -1.86
CA HIS A 86 -4.55 -0.83 -1.49
C HIS A 86 -5.46 0.35 -1.17
N ASN A 87 -4.97 1.32 -0.39
CA ASN A 87 -5.75 2.49 -0.04
C ASN A 87 -6.09 3.34 -1.28
N ARG A 88 -5.11 3.53 -2.19
CA ARG A 88 -5.32 4.24 -3.46
C ARG A 88 -6.33 3.52 -4.34
N TYR A 89 -6.22 2.20 -4.49
CA TYR A 89 -7.15 1.37 -5.23
C TYR A 89 -8.59 1.54 -4.73
N TRP A 90 -8.81 1.41 -3.40
CA TRP A 90 -10.12 1.60 -2.78
C TRP A 90 -10.67 3.01 -2.94
N PHE A 91 -9.82 4.04 -2.84
CA PHE A 91 -10.21 5.43 -3.03
C PHE A 91 -10.76 5.68 -4.46
N TRP A 92 -10.09 5.16 -5.48
CA TRP A 92 -10.50 5.30 -6.87
C TRP A 92 -11.72 4.46 -7.20
N TRP A 93 -11.77 3.25 -6.66
CA TRP A 93 -12.88 2.36 -6.87
C TRP A 93 -14.21 2.98 -6.37
N ARG A 94 -14.25 3.57 -5.18
CA ARG A 94 -15.43 4.28 -4.64
C ARG A 94 -15.87 5.48 -5.47
N ARG A 95 -14.97 6.14 -6.17
CA ARG A 95 -15.29 7.29 -7.03
C ARG A 95 -15.70 6.90 -8.43
N GLY A 96 -15.91 5.61 -8.72
CA GLY A 96 -16.28 5.11 -10.05
C GLY A 96 -15.18 5.32 -11.11
N ARG A 97 -13.99 5.75 -10.68
CA ARG A 97 -12.82 5.82 -11.55
C ARG A 97 -12.18 4.44 -11.61
N HIS A 98 -12.76 3.55 -12.42
CA HIS A 98 -12.00 2.42 -12.94
C HIS A 98 -10.80 3.01 -13.66
N ALA A 99 -9.60 2.59 -13.27
CA ALA A 99 -8.37 3.12 -13.84
C ALA A 99 -8.43 3.04 -15.37
N ALA A 100 -8.62 4.18 -16.02
CA ALA A 100 -8.31 4.28 -17.42
C ALA A 100 -6.78 4.20 -17.51
N VAL A 101 -6.27 3.03 -17.84
CA VAL A 101 -4.85 2.85 -18.11
C VAL A 101 -4.59 3.51 -19.44
N SER A 102 -3.78 4.57 -19.47
CA SER A 102 -3.31 5.12 -20.74
C SER A 102 -2.38 4.10 -21.37
N LEU A 103 -2.80 3.50 -22.47
CA LEU A 103 -2.01 2.55 -23.25
C LEU A 103 -0.77 3.21 -23.89
N ASP A 104 -0.77 4.53 -24.01
CA ASP A 104 0.32 5.32 -24.59
C ASP A 104 1.33 5.81 -23.55
N ALA A 105 1.15 5.47 -22.27
CA ALA A 105 2.09 5.87 -21.23
C ALA A 105 3.41 5.12 -21.40
N ALA A 106 4.51 5.87 -21.54
CA ALA A 106 5.85 5.31 -21.54
C ALA A 106 6.16 4.64 -20.20
N THR A 107 6.74 3.45 -20.22
CA THR A 107 6.97 2.63 -19.03
C THR A 107 8.13 3.08 -18.15
N SER A 108 9.00 3.90 -18.70
CA SER A 108 10.05 4.61 -17.96
C SER A 108 10.63 5.75 -18.82
N ALA A 109 11.26 6.72 -18.16
CA ALA A 109 11.93 7.85 -18.82
C ALA A 109 13.12 7.44 -19.74
N HIS A 110 13.44 6.16 -19.83
CA HIS A 110 14.59 5.63 -20.58
C HIS A 110 14.24 4.42 -21.47
N SER A 111 12.97 4.10 -21.66
CA SER A 111 12.56 3.07 -22.60
C SER A 111 11.55 3.65 -23.60
N ASP A 112 11.84 3.47 -24.89
CA ASP A 112 10.93 3.83 -25.98
C ASP A 112 9.72 2.88 -26.07
N LEU A 113 9.61 1.90 -25.15
CA LEU A 113 8.53 0.95 -25.09
C LEU A 113 7.32 1.55 -24.38
N THR A 114 6.19 1.55 -25.06
CA THR A 114 4.90 1.95 -24.50
C THR A 114 4.30 0.83 -23.65
N LEU A 115 3.37 1.18 -22.76
CA LEU A 115 2.64 0.19 -21.97
C LEU A 115 1.88 -0.81 -22.84
N ALA A 116 1.42 -0.38 -24.03
CA ALA A 116 0.74 -1.24 -24.99
C ALA A 116 1.61 -2.40 -25.48
N GLU A 117 2.92 -2.19 -25.63
CA GLU A 117 3.87 -3.21 -26.09
C GLU A 117 4.31 -4.20 -25.02
N LEU A 118 4.06 -3.88 -23.76
CA LEU A 118 4.39 -4.73 -22.60
C LEU A 118 3.20 -5.52 -22.06
N LEU A 119 1.99 -5.16 -22.44
CA LEU A 119 0.81 -5.91 -22.07
C LEU A 119 0.71 -7.12 -22.99
N PRO A 120 0.64 -8.37 -22.46
CA PRO A 120 0.18 -9.47 -23.28
C PRO A 120 -1.23 -9.13 -23.82
N ASP A 121 -1.54 -9.54 -25.02
CA ASP A 121 -2.84 -9.38 -25.71
C ASP A 121 -4.01 -10.14 -25.01
N GLU A 122 -3.96 -10.27 -23.70
CA GLU A 122 -5.06 -10.79 -22.92
C GLU A 122 -6.08 -9.67 -22.71
N GLU A 123 -7.18 -9.74 -23.45
CA GLU A 123 -8.41 -9.02 -23.10
C GLU A 123 -8.70 -9.23 -21.61
N PRO A 124 -9.01 -8.16 -20.85
CA PRO A 124 -9.31 -8.30 -19.44
C PRO A 124 -10.52 -9.21 -19.30
N ASP A 125 -10.28 -10.43 -18.81
CA ASP A 125 -11.28 -11.47 -18.61
C ASP A 125 -12.49 -10.89 -17.86
N PRO A 126 -13.68 -10.84 -18.50
CA PRO A 126 -14.91 -10.32 -17.89
C PRO A 126 -15.22 -11.02 -16.55
N GLY A 127 -14.81 -12.29 -16.42
CA GLY A 127 -14.98 -13.08 -15.20
C GLY A 127 -14.15 -12.54 -14.04
N LYS A 128 -12.92 -12.09 -14.28
CA LYS A 128 -12.08 -11.49 -13.23
C LYS A 128 -12.63 -10.13 -12.75
N LYS A 129 -13.22 -9.34 -13.65
CA LYS A 129 -13.88 -8.07 -13.27
C LYS A 129 -15.11 -8.31 -12.41
N ALA A 130 -15.95 -9.26 -12.79
CA ALA A 130 -17.15 -9.61 -12.03
C ALA A 130 -16.82 -10.13 -10.62
N VAL A 131 -15.83 -11.02 -10.50
CA VAL A 131 -15.36 -11.56 -9.21
C VAL A 131 -14.81 -10.44 -8.31
N THR A 132 -14.08 -9.49 -8.89
CA THR A 132 -13.53 -8.36 -8.13
C THR A 132 -14.65 -7.44 -7.63
N GLN A 133 -15.66 -7.19 -8.45
CA GLN A 133 -16.79 -6.35 -8.09
C GLN A 133 -17.66 -6.98 -7.00
N GLU A 134 -17.97 -8.27 -7.14
CA GLU A 134 -18.69 -9.02 -6.12
C GLU A 134 -17.96 -9.02 -4.75
N LEU A 135 -16.64 -9.24 -4.76
CA LEU A 135 -15.83 -9.20 -3.53
C LEU A 135 -15.91 -7.83 -2.85
N VAL A 136 -15.94 -6.80 -3.62
CA VAL A 136 -16.01 -5.44 -3.12
C VAL A 136 -17.37 -5.15 -2.50
N GLU A 137 -18.45 -5.46 -3.18
CA GLU A 137 -19.82 -5.28 -2.68
C GLU A 137 -20.00 -6.08 -1.37
N ARG A 138 -19.42 -7.27 -1.29
CA ARG A 138 -19.40 -8.07 -0.04
C ARG A 138 -18.64 -7.38 1.07
N VAL A 139 -17.48 -6.79 0.81
CA VAL A 139 -16.71 -6.05 1.83
C VAL A 139 -17.45 -4.79 2.29
N GLU A 140 -18.10 -4.06 1.38
CA GLU A 140 -18.91 -2.89 1.75
C GLU A 140 -20.10 -3.27 2.63
N ALA A 141 -20.85 -4.29 2.24
CA ALA A 141 -21.94 -4.82 3.04
C ALA A 141 -21.45 -5.31 4.41
N ALA A 142 -20.27 -5.94 4.47
CA ALA A 142 -19.68 -6.36 5.75
C ALA A 142 -19.25 -5.16 6.60
N MET A 143 -18.71 -4.11 6.00
CA MET A 143 -18.37 -2.87 6.70
C MET A 143 -19.61 -2.19 7.31
N GLU A 144 -20.76 -2.24 6.64
CA GLU A 144 -22.02 -1.69 7.17
C GLU A 144 -22.53 -2.44 8.40
N ARG A 145 -22.24 -3.72 8.50
CA ARG A 145 -22.59 -4.56 9.66
C ARG A 145 -21.67 -4.37 10.88
N LEU A 146 -20.53 -3.70 10.71
CA LEU A 146 -19.65 -3.39 11.85
C LEU A 146 -20.26 -2.33 12.77
N SER A 147 -19.84 -2.39 14.06
CA SER A 147 -20.16 -1.31 14.99
C SER A 147 -19.64 0.03 14.45
N PRO A 148 -20.30 1.15 14.77
CA PRO A 148 -19.87 2.49 14.28
C PRO A 148 -18.40 2.78 14.56
N SER A 149 -17.88 2.43 15.74
CA SER A 149 -16.49 2.67 16.14
C SER A 149 -15.49 1.83 15.35
N HIS A 150 -15.85 0.58 15.00
CA HIS A 150 -15.01 -0.28 14.16
C HIS A 150 -15.00 0.20 12.71
N ARG A 151 -16.17 0.58 12.18
CA ARG A 151 -16.29 1.13 10.84
C ARG A 151 -15.49 2.43 10.70
N GLU A 152 -15.65 3.35 11.66
CA GLU A 152 -14.94 4.64 11.67
C GLU A 152 -13.42 4.44 11.62
N ILE A 153 -12.87 3.65 12.53
CA ILE A 153 -11.40 3.50 12.60
C ILE A 153 -10.82 2.78 11.38
N LEU A 154 -11.53 1.81 10.78
CA LEU A 154 -11.14 1.19 9.53
C LEU A 154 -11.26 2.16 8.36
N THR A 155 -12.29 3.00 8.35
CA THR A 155 -12.43 4.06 7.34
C THR A 155 -11.31 5.07 7.42
N LEU A 156 -10.97 5.55 8.62
CA LEU A 156 -9.85 6.47 8.80
C LEU A 156 -8.53 5.84 8.34
N ARG A 157 -8.29 4.59 8.66
CA ARG A 157 -7.04 3.89 8.30
C ARG A 157 -6.97 3.50 6.84
N ASN A 158 -8.04 2.89 6.29
CA ASN A 158 -7.99 2.24 4.98
C ASN A 158 -8.51 3.13 3.84
N VAL A 159 -9.36 4.11 4.17
CA VAL A 159 -10.00 5.00 3.18
C VAL A 159 -9.35 6.37 3.16
N ARG A 160 -9.09 6.94 4.34
CA ARG A 160 -8.45 8.24 4.48
C ARG A 160 -6.93 8.15 4.63
N ASP A 161 -6.41 6.93 4.73
CA ASP A 161 -4.99 6.60 4.83
C ASP A 161 -4.23 7.31 5.96
N LEU A 162 -4.93 7.62 7.04
CA LEU A 162 -4.31 8.28 8.18
C LEU A 162 -3.34 7.32 8.88
N SER A 163 -2.21 7.84 9.35
CA SER A 163 -1.28 7.14 10.25
C SER A 163 -1.95 6.85 11.59
N TYR A 164 -1.38 5.96 12.37
CA TYR A 164 -1.90 5.68 13.71
C TYR A 164 -1.80 6.90 14.62
N GLU A 165 -0.78 7.72 14.44
CA GLU A 165 -0.55 8.97 15.13
C GLU A 165 -1.63 10.00 14.78
N GLU A 166 -1.96 10.15 13.50
CA GLU A 166 -3.02 11.04 13.03
C GLU A 166 -4.40 10.58 13.51
N ILE A 167 -4.66 9.27 13.49
CA ILE A 167 -5.90 8.69 14.04
C ILE A 167 -5.97 8.91 15.55
N ALA A 168 -4.86 8.75 16.26
CA ALA A 168 -4.77 8.98 17.70
C ALA A 168 -5.12 10.43 18.04
N ALA A 169 -4.54 11.39 17.30
CA ALA A 169 -4.82 12.81 17.46
C ALA A 169 -6.26 13.18 17.10
N LEU A 170 -6.81 12.61 16.00
CA LEU A 170 -8.15 12.90 15.53
C LEU A 170 -9.25 12.39 16.47
N LEU A 171 -9.06 11.20 17.04
CA LEU A 171 -10.03 10.55 17.90
C LEU A 171 -9.76 10.76 19.41
N ASP A 172 -8.74 11.54 19.75
CA ASP A 172 -8.27 11.74 21.14
C ASP A 172 -8.02 10.43 21.88
N LEU A 173 -7.26 9.54 21.24
CA LEU A 173 -6.96 8.19 21.75
C LEU A 173 -5.44 8.00 21.91
N SER A 174 -5.05 7.13 22.85
CA SER A 174 -3.66 6.69 22.88
C SER A 174 -3.30 5.84 21.66
N LEU A 175 -2.04 5.89 21.22
CA LEU A 175 -1.52 5.09 20.11
C LEU A 175 -1.76 3.58 20.32
N GLY A 176 -1.63 3.10 21.56
CA GLY A 176 -1.92 1.72 21.94
C GLY A 176 -3.40 1.38 21.75
N THR A 177 -4.30 2.30 22.09
CA THR A 177 -5.75 2.16 21.89
C THR A 177 -6.09 2.10 20.40
N VAL A 178 -5.48 2.95 19.56
CA VAL A 178 -5.67 2.91 18.11
C VAL A 178 -5.25 1.56 17.54
N LYS A 179 -4.05 1.08 17.89
CA LYS A 179 -3.55 -0.24 17.44
C LYS A 179 -4.49 -1.37 17.80
N SER A 180 -4.91 -1.43 19.07
CA SER A 180 -5.80 -2.48 19.55
C SER A 180 -7.21 -2.41 18.95
N ARG A 181 -7.74 -1.19 18.72
CA ARG A 181 -9.04 -0.98 18.10
C ARG A 181 -9.05 -1.36 16.63
N ILE A 182 -8.00 -1.02 15.88
CA ILE A 182 -7.82 -1.47 14.47
C ILE A 182 -7.74 -3.00 14.39
N ALA A 183 -6.99 -3.65 15.30
CA ALA A 183 -6.89 -5.10 15.32
C ALA A 183 -8.24 -5.77 15.55
N ARG A 184 -9.03 -5.31 16.55
CA ARG A 184 -10.38 -5.81 16.82
C ARG A 184 -11.36 -5.54 15.67
N ALA A 185 -11.28 -4.36 15.06
CA ALA A 185 -12.13 -4.01 13.93
C ALA A 185 -11.86 -4.90 12.71
N ARG A 186 -10.59 -5.26 12.45
CA ARG A 186 -10.22 -6.20 11.38
C ARG A 186 -10.72 -7.61 11.67
N GLU A 187 -10.62 -8.06 12.90
CA GLU A 187 -11.13 -9.38 13.29
C GLU A 187 -12.66 -9.44 13.17
N ALA A 188 -13.37 -8.41 13.60
CA ALA A 188 -14.81 -8.31 13.42
C ALA A 188 -15.21 -8.30 11.93
N LEU A 189 -14.47 -7.58 11.08
CA LEU A 189 -14.71 -7.59 9.63
C LEU A 189 -14.51 -8.98 9.03
N LYS A 190 -13.46 -9.68 9.45
CA LYS A 190 -13.17 -11.05 9.00
C LYS A 190 -14.28 -12.02 9.39
N GLN A 191 -14.83 -11.91 10.59
CA GLN A 191 -15.95 -12.74 11.06
C GLN A 191 -17.20 -12.49 10.20
N VAL A 192 -17.57 -11.22 9.98
CA VAL A 192 -18.74 -10.87 9.14
C VAL A 192 -18.58 -11.38 7.70
N LEU A 193 -17.37 -11.29 7.12
CA LEU A 193 -17.08 -11.81 5.78
C LEU A 193 -17.14 -13.35 5.74
N GLY A 194 -16.69 -14.02 6.80
CA GLY A 194 -16.78 -15.47 6.91
C GLY A 194 -18.21 -15.98 7.01
N GLU A 195 -19.09 -15.26 7.70
CA GLU A 195 -20.54 -15.59 7.79
C GLU A 195 -21.27 -15.43 6.45
N GLN A 196 -20.79 -14.57 5.55
CA GLN A 196 -21.38 -14.39 4.23
C GLN A 196 -20.91 -15.44 3.22
N ALA A 197 -19.87 -16.21 3.55
CA ALA A 197 -19.30 -17.23 2.69
C ALA A 197 -19.82 -18.66 3.00
N ALA A 198 -20.58 -18.82 4.09
CA ALA A 198 -21.22 -20.06 4.54
C ALA A 198 -22.69 -20.12 4.13
#